data_48e58198a048d5606dcecc022d060994
#
_entry.id   48e58198a048d5606dcecc022d060994
#
_cell.length_a   1.000
_cell.length_b   1.000
_cell.length_c   1.000
_cell.angle_alpha   90.00
_cell.angle_beta   90.00
_cell.angle_gamma   90.00
#
_symmetry.space_group_name_H-M   'P 1'
#
loop_
_entity.id
_entity.type
_entity.pdbx_description
1 polymer ?
#
loop_
_entity_poly.entity_id
_entity_poly.type
_entity_poly.pdbx_seq_one_letter_code
_entity_poly.pdbx_strand_id
1 'polypeptide(L)'
;MSKPIPPLDLMWLLMESQASPTHVGALLLFEKPKRRPNCVREIVTAYRSYAPTPPFNYIPELRRTRMPRFQEARTYDPQYHNHHIALPAASTYADLLRLVADLHESMLDRDRPLFRNWIIDCVPDDRFALYVKVH
;
A
#
# COMPACT_ATOMS: atom_id res chain seq x y z
N MET A 1 -17.02 -14.07 -1.26
CA MET A 1 -17.75 -14.14 0.03
C MET A 1 -17.95 -12.74 0.58
N SER A 2 -18.99 -12.46 1.29
CA SER A 2 -19.20 -11.13 1.89
C SER A 2 -19.44 -11.28 3.40
N LYS A 3 -18.91 -10.33 4.19
CA LYS A 3 -19.09 -10.31 5.65
C LYS A 3 -19.49 -8.90 6.15
N PRO A 4 -20.25 -8.77 7.25
CA PRO A 4 -20.52 -7.46 7.83
C PRO A 4 -19.22 -6.73 8.18
N ILE A 5 -19.21 -5.41 8.01
CA ILE A 5 -18.09 -4.59 8.47
C ILE A 5 -18.22 -4.43 10.00
N PRO A 6 -17.17 -4.75 10.78
CA PRO A 6 -17.17 -4.50 12.21
C PRO A 6 -17.43 -3.02 12.53
N PRO A 7 -18.13 -2.69 13.62
CA PRO A 7 -18.47 -1.30 13.95
C PRO A 7 -17.26 -0.36 14.03
N LEU A 8 -16.15 -0.83 14.55
CA LEU A 8 -14.91 -0.03 14.65
C LEU A 8 -14.33 0.28 13.27
N ASP A 9 -14.26 -0.72 12.40
CA ASP A 9 -13.76 -0.54 11.02
C ASP A 9 -14.70 0.40 10.25
N LEU A 10 -16.01 0.22 10.43
CA LEU A 10 -17.00 1.10 9.80
C LEU A 10 -16.84 2.56 10.27
N MET A 11 -16.58 2.79 11.54
CA MET A 11 -16.34 4.12 12.09
C MET A 11 -15.14 4.78 11.36
N TRP A 12 -14.01 4.09 11.23
CA TRP A 12 -12.85 4.62 10.53
C TRP A 12 -13.13 4.93 9.07
N LEU A 13 -13.84 4.03 8.36
CA LEU A 13 -14.25 4.25 6.97
C LEU A 13 -15.17 5.45 6.78
N LEU A 14 -16.08 5.71 7.75
CA LEU A 14 -17.03 6.82 7.69
C LEU A 14 -16.38 8.17 8.09
N MET A 15 -15.41 8.15 8.99
CA MET A 15 -14.70 9.35 9.42
C MET A 15 -13.64 9.82 8.41
N GLU A 16 -13.24 8.96 7.52
CA GLU A 16 -12.20 9.29 6.53
C GLU A 16 -12.66 10.35 5.55
N SER A 17 -11.78 11.33 5.30
CA SER A 17 -11.94 12.36 4.27
C SER A 17 -10.60 12.69 3.62
N GLN A 18 -10.62 13.43 2.52
CA GLN A 18 -9.40 13.94 1.86
C GLN A 18 -8.51 14.75 2.82
N ALA A 19 -9.14 15.53 3.71
CA ALA A 19 -8.43 16.34 4.71
C ALA A 19 -7.96 15.52 5.93
N SER A 20 -8.53 14.34 6.14
CA SER A 20 -8.20 13.48 7.28
C SER A 20 -8.29 12.00 6.87
N PRO A 21 -7.31 11.50 6.12
CA PRO A 21 -7.23 10.08 5.81
C PRO A 21 -7.04 9.24 7.08
N THR A 22 -7.66 8.06 7.13
CA THR A 22 -7.58 7.17 8.30
C THR A 22 -6.78 5.90 8.03
N HIS A 23 -6.16 5.78 6.86
CA HIS A 23 -5.21 4.71 6.57
C HIS A 23 -3.94 4.85 7.43
N VAL A 24 -3.23 3.75 7.61
CA VAL A 24 -1.93 3.72 8.27
C VAL A 24 -0.84 3.38 7.26
N GLY A 25 0.39 3.80 7.56
CA GLY A 25 1.55 3.51 6.74
C GLY A 25 2.72 3.00 7.56
N ALA A 26 3.55 2.19 6.95
CA ALA A 26 4.81 1.72 7.51
C ALA A 26 5.93 1.89 6.49
N LEU A 27 7.02 2.49 6.91
CA LEU A 27 8.25 2.60 6.12
C LEU A 27 9.30 1.68 6.71
N LEU A 28 9.79 0.75 5.90
CA LEU A 28 10.84 -0.18 6.27
C LEU A 28 12.07 0.06 5.39
N LEU A 29 13.25 0.08 6.03
CA LEU A 29 14.53 0.24 5.35
C LEU A 29 15.29 -1.09 5.39
N PHE A 30 15.88 -1.47 4.25
CA PHE A 30 16.63 -2.69 4.10
C PHE A 30 17.99 -2.41 3.47
N GLU A 31 19.00 -3.13 3.90
CA GLU A 31 20.29 -3.15 3.22
C GLU A 31 20.24 -4.08 2.01
N LYS A 32 20.84 -3.66 0.90
CA LYS A 32 20.95 -4.53 -0.28
C LYS A 32 22.02 -5.60 -0.05
N PRO A 33 21.70 -6.87 -0.31
CA PRO A 33 22.71 -7.94 -0.28
C PRO A 33 23.79 -7.70 -1.36
N LYS A 34 25.04 -7.73 -0.95
CA LYS A 34 26.18 -7.47 -1.87
C LYS A 34 26.26 -8.45 -3.05
N ARG A 35 25.75 -9.68 -2.86
CA ARG A 35 25.79 -10.76 -3.86
C ARG A 35 24.54 -10.85 -4.73
N ARG A 36 23.56 -9.96 -4.54
CA ARG A 36 22.29 -9.97 -5.27
C ARG A 36 21.97 -8.56 -5.80
N PRO A 37 22.63 -8.11 -6.87
CA PRO A 37 22.46 -6.74 -7.38
C PRO A 37 21.05 -6.46 -7.89
N ASN A 38 20.28 -7.49 -8.27
CA ASN A 38 18.90 -7.38 -8.76
C ASN A 38 17.84 -7.65 -7.68
N CYS A 39 18.20 -7.62 -6.39
CA CYS A 39 17.29 -7.99 -5.30
C CYS A 39 15.99 -7.17 -5.28
N VAL A 40 16.05 -5.86 -5.56
CA VAL A 40 14.87 -4.99 -5.60
C VAL A 40 13.92 -5.41 -6.73
N ARG A 41 14.43 -5.70 -7.91
CA ARG A 41 13.64 -6.19 -9.04
C ARG A 41 12.99 -7.54 -8.73
N GLU A 42 13.72 -8.45 -8.08
CA GLU A 42 13.22 -9.74 -7.66
C GLU A 42 12.08 -9.59 -6.65
N ILE A 43 12.20 -8.66 -5.70
CA ILE A 43 11.16 -8.34 -4.72
C ILE A 43 9.91 -7.79 -5.40
N VAL A 44 10.06 -6.85 -6.32
CA VAL A 44 8.93 -6.30 -7.11
C VAL A 44 8.21 -7.42 -7.87
N THR A 45 8.95 -8.30 -8.53
CA THR A 45 8.39 -9.45 -9.25
C THR A 45 7.64 -10.38 -8.30
N ALA A 46 8.20 -10.68 -7.13
CA ALA A 46 7.56 -11.52 -6.12
C ALA A 46 6.25 -10.90 -5.62
N TYR A 47 6.25 -9.62 -5.25
CA TYR A 47 5.03 -8.92 -4.82
C TYR A 47 3.93 -8.92 -5.88
N ARG A 48 4.30 -8.77 -7.14
CA ARG A 48 3.34 -8.80 -8.27
C ARG A 48 2.86 -10.19 -8.65
N SER A 49 3.54 -11.23 -8.18
CA SER A 49 3.19 -12.63 -8.48
C SER A 49 2.09 -13.20 -7.60
N TYR A 50 1.84 -12.58 -6.43
CA TYR A 50 0.87 -13.09 -5.46
C TYR A 50 -0.38 -12.23 -5.43
N ALA A 51 -1.54 -12.87 -5.53
CA ALA A 51 -2.81 -12.22 -5.26
C ALA A 51 -3.04 -12.15 -3.75
N PRO A 52 -3.65 -11.05 -3.26
CA PRO A 52 -3.96 -10.94 -1.84
C PRO A 52 -5.02 -11.95 -1.44
N THR A 53 -4.91 -12.44 -0.21
CA THR A 53 -5.89 -13.31 0.43
C THR A 53 -6.65 -12.56 1.52
N PRO A 54 -7.83 -13.05 1.98
CA PRO A 54 -8.55 -12.41 3.08
C PRO A 54 -7.65 -12.18 4.31
N PRO A 55 -7.72 -11.02 4.97
CA PRO A 55 -8.66 -9.91 4.73
C PRO A 55 -8.20 -8.87 3.69
N PHE A 56 -7.00 -9.01 3.11
CA PHE A 56 -6.39 -7.99 2.25
C PHE A 56 -7.00 -7.91 0.84
N ASN A 57 -7.84 -8.85 0.46
CA ASN A 57 -8.58 -8.82 -0.81
C ASN A 57 -9.98 -8.25 -0.68
N TYR A 58 -10.36 -7.68 0.48
CA TYR A 58 -11.68 -7.13 0.69
C TYR A 58 -11.82 -5.69 0.19
N ILE A 59 -13.04 -5.37 -0.30
CA ILE A 59 -13.50 -4.03 -0.65
C ILE A 59 -14.68 -3.67 0.23
N PRO A 60 -14.76 -2.44 0.78
CA PRO A 60 -15.92 -2.01 1.56
C PRO A 60 -17.10 -1.66 0.64
N GLU A 61 -18.25 -2.25 0.87
CA GLU A 61 -19.50 -1.86 0.22
C GLU A 61 -20.34 -1.02 1.21
N LEU A 62 -20.35 0.30 0.97
CA LEU A 62 -21.03 1.29 1.82
C LEU A 62 -22.27 1.86 1.12
N ARG A 63 -23.26 1.03 0.80
CA ARG A 63 -24.49 1.47 0.14
C ARG A 63 -25.51 1.99 1.16
N ARG A 64 -26.15 3.13 0.87
CA ARG A 64 -27.16 3.76 1.74
C ARG A 64 -28.38 2.86 2.03
N THR A 65 -28.67 1.89 1.18
CA THR A 65 -29.87 1.05 1.24
C THR A 65 -29.63 -0.34 1.82
N ARG A 66 -28.39 -0.68 2.18
CA ARG A 66 -28.01 -2.00 2.70
C ARG A 66 -27.03 -1.88 3.87
N MET A 67 -27.01 -2.90 4.71
CA MET A 67 -26.00 -3.03 5.76
C MET A 67 -24.58 -3.00 5.15
N PRO A 68 -23.66 -2.18 5.67
CA PRO A 68 -22.28 -2.13 5.21
C PRO A 68 -21.59 -3.49 5.30
N ARG A 69 -20.93 -3.91 4.25
CA ARG A 69 -20.27 -5.22 4.16
C ARG A 69 -18.90 -5.12 3.49
N PHE A 70 -18.02 -6.03 3.85
CA PHE A 70 -16.83 -6.33 3.05
C PHE A 70 -17.18 -7.39 2.00
N GLN A 71 -16.72 -7.17 0.78
CA GLN A 71 -16.80 -8.14 -0.32
C GLN A 71 -15.39 -8.48 -0.79
N GLU A 72 -15.18 -9.70 -1.23
CA GLU A 72 -13.93 -10.05 -1.92
C GLU A 72 -13.87 -9.36 -3.29
N ALA A 73 -12.72 -8.77 -3.60
CA ALA A 73 -12.47 -8.16 -4.90
C ALA A 73 -12.56 -9.22 -6.00
N ARG A 74 -13.29 -8.90 -7.06
CA ARG A 74 -13.43 -9.78 -8.23
C ARG A 74 -12.20 -9.74 -9.12
N THR A 75 -11.47 -8.64 -9.10
CA THR A 75 -10.29 -8.40 -9.90
C THR A 75 -9.18 -7.81 -9.02
N TYR A 76 -7.96 -8.12 -9.35
CA TYR A 76 -6.77 -7.62 -8.69
C TYR A 76 -5.76 -7.16 -9.72
N ASP A 77 -5.28 -5.94 -9.59
CA ASP A 77 -4.23 -5.37 -10.42
C ASP A 77 -2.91 -5.33 -9.63
N PRO A 78 -1.98 -6.26 -9.89
CA PRO A 78 -0.71 -6.32 -9.17
C PRO A 78 0.14 -5.05 -9.33
N GLN A 79 0.05 -4.37 -10.47
CA GLN A 79 0.84 -3.16 -10.73
C GLN A 79 0.29 -1.94 -10.00
N TYR A 80 -1.02 -1.85 -9.86
CA TYR A 80 -1.66 -0.80 -9.06
C TYR A 80 -1.33 -0.93 -7.57
N HIS A 81 -1.26 -2.15 -7.07
CA HIS A 81 -1.02 -2.41 -5.65
C HIS A 81 0.46 -2.47 -5.27
N ASN A 82 1.36 -2.72 -6.23
CA ASN A 82 2.79 -2.88 -5.96
C ASN A 82 3.61 -2.03 -6.95
N HIS A 83 4.02 -0.86 -6.50
CA HIS A 83 4.78 0.09 -7.29
C HIS A 83 6.28 -0.09 -7.10
N HIS A 84 7.03 0.19 -8.15
CA HIS A 84 8.48 0.30 -8.10
C HIS A 84 8.89 1.74 -8.43
N ILE A 85 9.59 2.38 -7.52
CA ILE A 85 10.10 3.74 -7.68
C ILE A 85 11.61 3.73 -7.42
N ALA A 86 12.37 4.43 -8.26
CA ALA A 86 13.77 4.72 -8.01
C ALA A 86 13.93 6.19 -7.65
N LEU A 87 14.59 6.48 -6.53
CA LEU A 87 14.94 7.86 -6.17
C LEU A 87 15.98 8.40 -7.18
N PRO A 88 15.97 9.71 -7.47
CA PRO A 88 17.03 10.34 -8.27
C PRO A 88 18.41 10.10 -7.65
N ALA A 89 19.46 10.09 -8.48
CA ALA A 89 20.84 9.98 -8.01
C ALA A 89 21.15 11.09 -7.00
N ALA A 90 21.96 10.76 -5.99
CA ALA A 90 22.35 11.66 -4.90
C ALA A 90 21.17 12.14 -4.00
N SER A 91 20.05 11.43 -3.99
CA SER A 91 18.96 11.68 -3.04
C SER A 91 19.41 11.43 -1.61
N THR A 92 18.79 12.17 -0.69
CA THR A 92 19.01 12.04 0.75
C THR A 92 17.88 11.28 1.42
N TYR A 93 18.02 10.93 2.72
CA TYR A 93 16.91 10.39 3.50
C TYR A 93 15.75 11.39 3.64
N ALA A 94 16.04 12.69 3.66
CA ALA A 94 14.99 13.72 3.65
C ALA A 94 14.16 13.64 2.35
N ASP A 95 14.79 13.36 1.22
CA ASP A 95 14.08 13.16 -0.06
C ASP A 95 13.19 11.92 -0.02
N LEU A 96 13.68 10.82 0.57
CA LEU A 96 12.87 9.62 0.80
C LEU A 96 11.65 9.92 1.66
N LEU A 97 11.83 10.60 2.79
CA LEU A 97 10.73 10.93 3.70
C LEU A 97 9.71 11.87 3.05
N ARG A 98 10.16 12.80 2.21
CA ARG A 98 9.28 13.68 1.45
C ARG A 98 8.44 12.90 0.44
N LEU A 99 9.05 11.98 -0.29
CA LEU A 99 8.32 11.06 -1.19
C LEU A 99 7.27 10.25 -0.42
N VAL A 100 7.65 9.66 0.71
CA VAL A 100 6.73 8.87 1.55
C VAL A 100 5.58 9.72 2.07
N ALA A 101 5.83 10.96 2.48
CA ALA A 101 4.78 11.88 2.90
C ALA A 101 3.76 12.15 1.78
N ASP A 102 4.24 12.41 0.56
CA ASP A 102 3.39 12.61 -0.60
C ASP A 102 2.56 11.36 -0.93
N LEU A 103 3.16 10.18 -0.85
CA LEU A 103 2.46 8.91 -1.07
C LEU A 103 1.43 8.61 0.04
N HIS A 104 1.69 9.07 1.25
CA HIS A 104 0.79 8.87 2.39
C HIS A 104 -0.44 9.77 2.34
N GLU A 105 -0.33 10.96 1.79
CA GLU A 105 -1.38 11.98 1.80
C GLU A 105 -2.67 11.53 1.08
N SER A 106 -2.55 10.84 -0.04
CA SER A 106 -3.70 10.45 -0.85
C SER A 106 -4.48 9.28 -0.24
N MET A 107 -5.80 9.34 -0.28
CA MET A 107 -6.67 8.25 0.16
C MET A 107 -6.51 7.00 -0.71
N LEU A 108 -6.76 5.84 -0.13
CA LEU A 108 -6.88 4.58 -0.87
C LEU A 108 -8.20 4.55 -1.65
N ASP A 109 -8.16 4.01 -2.86
CA ASP A 109 -9.35 3.79 -3.69
C ASP A 109 -10.23 2.69 -3.08
N ARG A 110 -11.47 3.05 -2.72
CA ARG A 110 -12.41 2.15 -2.05
C ARG A 110 -13.07 1.12 -2.99
N ASP A 111 -12.89 1.27 -4.29
CA ASP A 111 -13.33 0.28 -5.27
C ASP A 111 -12.29 -0.83 -5.50
N ARG A 112 -11.20 -0.81 -4.73
CA ARG A 112 -10.10 -1.77 -4.78
C ARG A 112 -9.73 -2.27 -3.39
N PRO A 113 -9.01 -3.38 -3.26
CA PRO A 113 -8.41 -3.77 -1.99
C PRO A 113 -7.66 -2.62 -1.31
N LEU A 114 -7.89 -2.42 -0.02
CA LEU A 114 -7.48 -1.21 0.70
C LEU A 114 -6.02 -1.26 1.16
N PHE A 115 -5.11 -1.51 0.23
CA PHE A 115 -3.67 -1.43 0.47
C PHE A 115 -2.91 -1.03 -0.79
N ARG A 116 -1.72 -0.45 -0.60
CA ARG A 116 -0.74 -0.21 -1.66
C ARG A 116 0.68 -0.33 -1.09
N ASN A 117 1.57 -0.87 -1.89
CA ASN A 117 2.98 -1.04 -1.56
C ASN A 117 3.85 -0.27 -2.57
N TRP A 118 4.92 0.35 -2.08
CA TRP A 118 5.94 0.97 -2.91
C TRP A 118 7.31 0.42 -2.52
N ILE A 119 7.96 -0.23 -3.46
CA ILE A 119 9.34 -0.67 -3.34
C ILE A 119 10.19 0.46 -3.91
N ILE A 120 10.99 1.09 -3.08
CA ILE A 120 11.75 2.30 -3.40
C ILE A 120 13.22 1.96 -3.45
N ASP A 121 13.80 2.09 -4.64
CA ASP A 121 15.22 1.83 -4.90
C ASP A 121 16.05 3.12 -4.83
N CYS A 122 17.38 2.98 -4.88
CA CYS A 122 18.34 4.08 -4.85
C CYS A 122 18.27 4.94 -3.57
N VAL A 123 17.92 4.32 -2.45
CA VAL A 123 18.00 4.92 -1.12
C VAL A 123 19.49 5.07 -0.73
N PRO A 124 19.88 6.12 0.03
CA PRO A 124 21.25 6.28 0.51
C PRO A 124 21.81 5.03 1.23
N ASP A 125 23.14 4.91 1.27
CA ASP A 125 23.87 3.83 1.95
C ASP A 125 23.61 2.44 1.37
N ASP A 126 23.39 2.35 0.06
CA ASP A 126 23.13 1.11 -0.67
C ASP A 126 21.94 0.33 -0.07
N ARG A 127 20.87 1.05 0.21
CA ARG A 127 19.62 0.54 0.78
C ARG A 127 18.48 0.61 -0.21
N PHE A 128 17.42 -0.09 0.11
CA PHE A 128 16.10 0.10 -0.49
C PHE A 128 15.04 0.22 0.61
N ALA A 129 13.89 0.73 0.27
CA ALA A 129 12.80 0.92 1.20
C ALA A 129 11.53 0.21 0.69
N LEU A 130 10.71 -0.23 1.63
CA LEU A 130 9.35 -0.65 1.39
C LEU A 130 8.43 0.29 2.17
N TYR A 131 7.56 0.99 1.46
CA TYR A 131 6.48 1.74 2.06
C TYR A 131 5.16 1.02 1.82
N VAL A 132 4.44 0.71 2.89
CA VAL A 132 3.16 0.03 2.87
C VAL A 132 2.09 0.96 3.41
N LYS A 133 0.99 1.11 2.67
CA LYS A 133 -0.18 1.86 3.10
C LYS A 133 -1.38 0.91 3.12
N VAL A 134 -2.12 0.89 4.23
CA VAL A 134 -3.26 0.00 4.43
C VAL A 134 -4.34 0.69 5.28
N HIS A 135 -5.57 0.36 4.99
CA HIS A 135 -6.74 0.83 5.76
C HIS A 135 -7.29 -0.28 6.66
#